data_8f161a74dae393bbc521092f480ae82a
#
_entry.id   8f161a74dae393bbc521092f480ae82a
#
_cell.length_a   1.000
_cell.length_b   1.000
_cell.length_c   1.000
_cell.angle_alpha   90.00
_cell.angle_beta   90.00
_cell.angle_gamma   90.00
#
_symmetry.space_group_name_H-M   'P 1'
#
loop_
_entity.id
_entity.type
_entity.pdbx_description
1 polymer ?
#
loop_
_entity_poly.entity_id
_entity_poly.type
_entity_poly.pdbx_seq_one_letter_code
_entity_poly.pdbx_strand_id
1 'polypeptide(L)'
;IYPHINNGVYRSGFATTKEAYEESVTKLFAALDRMEERLSTRRYLMGERITEADWRLFTTLIRFDAVYVGHFKCNIHRIDDYPHLSGYMRELYQMPGIAATVVMTHIKGHYYASHRTINPTGIVSVGPDLDFDAPHGRGNL
;
A
#
# COMPACT_ATOMS: atom_id res chain seq x y z
N ILE A 1 8.33 -8.29 5.69
CA ILE A 1 7.22 -7.38 5.34
C ILE A 1 6.95 -6.41 6.49
N TYR A 2 6.56 -6.91 7.68
CA TYR A 2 6.07 -6.05 8.77
C TYR A 2 6.99 -4.89 9.15
N PRO A 3 8.29 -5.08 9.49
CA PRO A 3 9.12 -3.99 10.02
C PRO A 3 9.31 -2.81 9.05
N HIS A 4 9.36 -3.09 7.75
CA HIS A 4 9.72 -2.10 6.73
C HIS A 4 8.56 -1.65 5.85
N ILE A 5 7.50 -2.45 5.71
CA ILE A 5 6.33 -2.11 4.90
C ILE A 5 5.14 -1.79 5.80
N ASN A 6 4.53 -2.77 6.47
CA ASN A 6 3.33 -2.51 7.25
C ASN A 6 3.56 -1.45 8.33
N ASN A 7 4.64 -1.57 9.11
CA ASN A 7 5.03 -0.58 10.11
C ASN A 7 5.82 0.59 9.51
N GLY A 8 6.49 0.38 8.38
CA GLY A 8 7.31 1.40 7.72
C GLY A 8 6.51 2.63 7.30
N VAL A 9 5.28 2.45 6.79
CA VAL A 9 4.40 3.56 6.43
C VAL A 9 4.05 4.42 7.65
N TYR A 10 3.81 3.81 8.82
CA TYR A 10 3.53 4.54 10.05
C TYR A 10 4.77 5.24 10.60
N ARG A 11 5.91 4.57 10.58
CA ARG A 11 7.18 5.19 11.00
C ARG A 11 7.52 6.41 10.15
N SER A 12 7.24 6.36 8.85
CA SER A 12 7.41 7.50 7.96
C SER A 12 6.39 8.62 8.28
N GLY A 13 5.12 8.26 8.42
CA GLY A 13 4.03 9.20 8.62
C GLY A 13 4.08 9.93 9.98
N PHE A 14 4.51 9.26 11.03
CA PHE A 14 4.62 9.81 12.38
C PHE A 14 6.02 10.30 12.75
N ALA A 15 6.96 10.28 11.81
CA ALA A 15 8.29 10.84 12.05
C ALA A 15 8.19 12.34 12.37
N THR A 16 8.92 12.78 13.42
CA THR A 16 8.94 14.16 13.88
C THR A 16 10.22 14.91 13.49
N THR A 17 11.19 14.20 12.89
CA THR A 17 12.42 14.79 12.36
C THR A 17 12.61 14.35 10.91
N LYS A 18 13.37 15.16 10.16
CA LYS A 18 13.71 14.87 8.77
C LYS A 18 14.47 13.55 8.65
N GLU A 19 15.45 13.36 9.51
CA GLU A 19 16.35 12.20 9.52
C GLU A 19 15.56 10.90 9.77
N ALA A 20 14.65 10.91 10.75
CA ALA A 20 13.80 9.75 11.05
C ALA A 20 12.85 9.42 9.89
N TYR A 21 12.30 10.45 9.24
CA TYR A 21 11.47 10.27 8.04
C TYR A 21 12.29 9.69 6.87
N GLU A 22 13.42 10.29 6.53
CA GLU A 22 14.25 9.85 5.42
C GLU A 22 14.75 8.41 5.60
N GLU A 23 15.18 8.06 6.81
CA GLU A 23 15.58 6.68 7.14
C GLU A 23 14.42 5.69 6.93
N SER A 24 13.24 6.04 7.44
CA SER A 24 12.06 5.15 7.37
C SER A 24 11.55 4.99 5.96
N VAL A 25 11.38 6.09 5.22
CA VAL A 25 10.83 6.06 3.85
C VAL A 25 11.79 5.37 2.88
N THR A 26 13.10 5.54 3.04
CA THR A 26 14.10 4.85 2.23
C THR A 26 14.04 3.33 2.44
N LYS A 27 13.94 2.88 3.70
CA LYS A 27 13.81 1.45 4.02
C LYS A 27 12.49 0.85 3.52
N LEU A 28 11.42 1.63 3.57
CA LEU A 28 10.10 1.25 3.05
C LEU A 28 10.19 0.98 1.55
N PHE A 29 10.69 1.94 0.77
CA PHE A 29 10.75 1.79 -0.69
C PHE A 29 11.75 0.73 -1.12
N ALA A 30 12.90 0.58 -0.48
CA ALA A 30 13.80 -0.53 -0.72
C ALA A 30 13.14 -1.90 -0.44
N ALA A 31 12.19 -1.98 0.49
CA ALA A 31 11.42 -3.20 0.73
C ALA A 31 10.33 -3.42 -0.33
N LEU A 32 9.67 -2.37 -0.81
CA LEU A 32 8.71 -2.44 -1.92
C LEU A 32 9.39 -2.86 -3.22
N ASP A 33 10.56 -2.32 -3.53
CA ASP A 33 11.36 -2.71 -4.71
C ASP A 33 11.68 -4.21 -4.70
N ARG A 34 12.07 -4.77 -3.54
CA ARG A 34 12.29 -6.22 -3.40
C ARG A 34 11.00 -7.04 -3.57
N MET A 35 9.85 -6.50 -3.18
CA MET A 35 8.56 -7.19 -3.42
C MET A 35 8.19 -7.13 -4.89
N GLU A 36 8.39 -5.99 -5.55
CA GLU A 36 8.21 -5.83 -6.99
C GLU A 36 9.04 -6.86 -7.78
N GLU A 37 10.34 -6.95 -7.48
CA GLU A 37 11.24 -7.93 -8.10
C GLU A 37 10.77 -9.37 -7.85
N ARG A 38 10.42 -9.71 -6.61
CA ARG A 38 9.92 -11.05 -6.26
C ARG A 38 8.66 -11.43 -7.03
N LEU A 39 7.72 -10.50 -7.16
CA LEU A 39 6.42 -10.71 -7.80
C LEU A 39 6.50 -10.67 -9.35
N SER A 40 7.64 -10.28 -9.91
CA SER A 40 7.87 -10.35 -11.36
C SER A 40 7.95 -11.78 -11.88
N THR A 41 8.32 -12.74 -11.02
CA THR A 41 8.52 -14.16 -11.38
C THR A 41 7.68 -15.12 -10.54
N ARG A 42 6.95 -14.64 -9.53
CA ARG A 42 6.13 -15.45 -8.64
C ARG A 42 4.72 -14.89 -8.57
N ARG A 43 3.74 -15.76 -8.62
CA ARG A 43 2.34 -15.34 -8.51
C ARG A 43 2.03 -14.74 -7.14
N TYR A 44 2.50 -15.38 -6.05
CA TYR A 44 2.34 -14.93 -4.67
C TYR A 44 3.68 -14.87 -3.95
N LEU A 45 3.72 -14.26 -2.78
CA LEU A 45 4.97 -14.04 -2.02
C LEU A 45 5.75 -15.33 -1.74
N MET A 46 5.04 -16.43 -1.50
CA MET A 46 5.65 -17.74 -1.20
C MET A 46 5.63 -18.71 -2.39
N GLY A 47 5.30 -18.26 -3.61
CA GLY A 47 5.27 -19.07 -4.82
C GLY A 47 3.89 -19.12 -5.45
N GLU A 48 3.36 -20.33 -5.69
CA GLU A 48 2.11 -20.54 -6.43
C GLU A 48 0.84 -20.49 -5.55
N ARG A 49 1.01 -20.53 -4.23
CA ARG A 49 -0.11 -20.55 -3.28
C ARG A 49 -0.16 -19.28 -2.46
N ILE A 50 -1.36 -18.75 -2.32
CA ILE A 50 -1.63 -17.64 -1.42
C ILE A 50 -1.42 -18.07 0.04
N THR A 51 -0.83 -17.18 0.82
CA THR A 51 -0.54 -17.39 2.24
C THR A 51 -0.97 -16.17 3.07
N GLU A 52 -0.89 -16.28 4.39
CA GLU A 52 -1.13 -15.13 5.29
C GLU A 52 -0.21 -13.94 4.97
N ALA A 53 1.00 -14.18 4.47
CA ALA A 53 1.93 -13.10 4.09
C ALA A 53 1.34 -12.19 3.00
N ASP A 54 0.62 -12.78 2.04
CA ASP A 54 -0.03 -12.05 0.96
C ASP A 54 -1.12 -11.12 1.49
N TRP A 55 -1.96 -11.60 2.39
CA TRP A 55 -3.01 -10.78 3.00
C TRP A 55 -2.44 -9.69 3.91
N ARG A 56 -1.35 -9.95 4.61
CA ARG A 56 -0.66 -8.92 5.40
C ARG A 56 -0.07 -7.82 4.53
N LEU A 57 0.48 -8.15 3.38
CA LEU A 57 0.97 -7.16 2.43
C LEU A 57 -0.20 -6.40 1.78
N PHE A 58 -1.24 -7.12 1.35
CA PHE A 58 -2.41 -6.54 0.71
C PHE A 58 -3.04 -5.40 1.52
N THR A 59 -3.18 -5.56 2.83
CA THR A 59 -3.80 -4.53 3.69
C THR A 59 -3.06 -3.19 3.63
N THR A 60 -1.74 -3.21 3.44
CA THR A 60 -0.95 -1.99 3.27
C THR A 60 -1.05 -1.46 1.83
N LEU A 61 -0.93 -2.34 0.82
CA LEU A 61 -0.96 -1.93 -0.59
C LEU A 61 -2.29 -1.25 -0.96
N ILE A 62 -3.42 -1.81 -0.55
CA ILE A 62 -4.75 -1.29 -0.90
C ILE A 62 -5.02 0.11 -0.31
N ARG A 63 -4.30 0.50 0.74
CA ARG A 63 -4.37 1.81 1.39
C ARG A 63 -3.31 2.78 0.88
N PHE A 64 -2.31 2.29 0.17
CA PHE A 64 -1.07 3.01 -0.05
C PHE A 64 -1.29 4.31 -0.84
N ASP A 65 -1.82 4.20 -2.04
CA ASP A 65 -1.99 5.36 -2.92
C ASP A 65 -3.10 6.30 -2.43
N ALA A 66 -4.15 5.74 -1.80
CA ALA A 66 -5.25 6.54 -1.27
C ALA A 66 -4.88 7.33 -0.01
N VAL A 67 -3.94 6.82 0.79
CA VAL A 67 -3.63 7.37 2.12
C VAL A 67 -2.14 7.64 2.32
N TYR A 68 -1.29 6.61 2.22
CA TYR A 68 0.09 6.72 2.68
C TYR A 68 0.94 7.64 1.82
N VAL A 69 0.66 7.73 0.52
CA VAL A 69 1.34 8.67 -0.40
C VAL A 69 1.16 10.12 0.05
N GLY A 70 -0.06 10.55 0.33
CA GLY A 70 -0.36 11.92 0.74
C GLY A 70 -0.21 12.14 2.23
N HIS A 71 -1.00 11.40 3.01
CA HIS A 71 -1.13 11.59 4.45
C HIS A 71 0.18 11.32 5.23
N PHE A 72 0.90 10.26 4.86
CA PHE A 72 2.17 9.86 5.49
C PHE A 72 3.41 10.26 4.69
N LYS A 73 3.26 10.94 3.56
CA LYS A 73 4.37 11.34 2.68
C LYS A 73 5.21 10.17 2.17
N CYS A 74 4.63 8.97 2.04
CA CYS A 74 5.26 7.81 1.43
C CYS A 74 5.16 7.92 -0.10
N ASN A 75 5.85 8.89 -0.69
CA ASN A 75 5.55 9.39 -2.03
C ASN A 75 6.73 9.32 -3.02
N ILE A 76 7.71 8.46 -2.79
CA ILE A 76 8.79 8.22 -3.77
C ILE A 76 8.18 7.60 -5.04
N HIS A 77 7.33 6.57 -4.88
CA HIS A 77 6.50 5.99 -5.93
C HIS A 77 5.10 5.71 -5.38
N ARG A 78 4.10 5.62 -6.26
CA ARG A 78 2.79 5.04 -5.95
C ARG A 78 2.85 3.53 -6.16
N ILE A 79 1.93 2.77 -5.58
CA ILE A 79 1.80 1.34 -5.93
C ILE A 79 1.43 1.18 -7.40
N ASP A 80 0.64 2.11 -7.94
CA ASP A 80 0.28 2.12 -9.35
C ASP A 80 1.48 2.29 -10.31
N ASP A 81 2.60 2.83 -9.83
CA ASP A 81 3.85 2.95 -10.59
C ASP A 81 4.65 1.63 -10.65
N TYR A 82 4.27 0.62 -9.86
CA TYR A 82 4.92 -0.69 -9.79
C TYR A 82 4.10 -1.74 -10.56
N PRO A 83 4.52 -2.20 -11.75
CA PRO A 83 3.73 -3.10 -12.59
C PRO A 83 3.30 -4.39 -11.90
N HIS A 84 4.21 -5.04 -11.16
CA HIS A 84 3.93 -6.33 -10.53
C HIS A 84 3.19 -6.18 -9.19
N LEU A 85 3.56 -5.22 -8.34
CA LEU A 85 2.83 -4.93 -7.10
C LEU A 85 1.40 -4.45 -7.37
N SER A 86 1.22 -3.57 -8.36
CA SER A 86 -0.09 -3.07 -8.77
C SER A 86 -0.98 -4.20 -9.30
N GLY A 87 -0.44 -5.04 -10.21
CA GLY A 87 -1.15 -6.21 -10.69
C GLY A 87 -1.48 -7.21 -9.58
N TYR A 88 -0.53 -7.50 -8.71
CA TYR A 88 -0.72 -8.38 -7.56
C TYR A 88 -1.81 -7.86 -6.59
N MET A 89 -1.81 -6.58 -6.29
CA MET A 89 -2.84 -5.96 -5.47
C MET A 89 -4.23 -6.10 -6.10
N ARG A 90 -4.35 -5.85 -7.42
CA ARG A 90 -5.61 -6.02 -8.16
C ARG A 90 -6.05 -7.47 -8.19
N GLU A 91 -5.14 -8.43 -8.40
CA GLU A 91 -5.46 -9.86 -8.37
C GLU A 91 -6.09 -10.25 -7.03
N LEU A 92 -5.48 -9.83 -5.91
CA LEU A 92 -6.01 -10.13 -4.57
C LEU A 92 -7.35 -9.42 -4.32
N TYR A 93 -7.48 -8.16 -4.73
CA TYR A 93 -8.74 -7.41 -4.61
C TYR A 93 -9.90 -8.07 -5.35
N GLN A 94 -9.63 -8.61 -6.55
CA GLN A 94 -10.64 -9.25 -7.42
C GLN A 94 -11.00 -10.67 -6.99
N MET A 95 -10.34 -11.23 -5.98
CA MET A 95 -10.76 -12.53 -5.42
C MET A 95 -12.16 -12.45 -4.82
N PRO A 96 -12.98 -13.52 -4.96
CA PRO A 96 -14.36 -13.54 -4.47
C PRO A 96 -14.45 -13.09 -3.00
N GLY A 97 -15.29 -12.08 -2.75
CA GLY A 97 -15.57 -11.55 -1.42
C GLY A 97 -14.58 -10.49 -0.91
N ILE A 98 -13.41 -10.33 -1.51
CA ILE A 98 -12.40 -9.37 -1.01
C ILE A 98 -12.80 -7.93 -1.26
N ALA A 99 -13.29 -7.59 -2.46
CA ALA A 99 -13.72 -6.23 -2.80
C ALA A 99 -14.74 -5.66 -1.79
N ALA A 100 -15.66 -6.49 -1.32
CA ALA A 100 -16.68 -6.09 -0.34
C ALA A 100 -16.07 -5.69 1.04
N THR A 101 -14.85 -6.10 1.33
CA THR A 101 -14.12 -5.73 2.57
C THR A 101 -13.39 -4.39 2.46
N VAL A 102 -13.27 -3.83 1.26
CA VAL A 102 -12.53 -2.59 1.00
C VAL A 102 -13.51 -1.43 0.86
N VAL A 103 -13.69 -0.69 1.95
CA VAL A 103 -14.57 0.48 1.98
C VAL A 103 -13.70 1.74 2.00
N MET A 104 -13.40 2.27 0.82
CA MET A 104 -12.43 3.37 0.64
C MET A 104 -12.80 4.64 1.41
N THR A 105 -14.10 4.94 1.53
CA THR A 105 -14.56 6.09 2.33
C THR A 105 -14.23 5.93 3.81
N HIS A 106 -14.33 4.72 4.35
CA HIS A 106 -13.93 4.43 5.74
C HIS A 106 -12.41 4.50 5.90
N ILE A 107 -11.66 3.95 4.94
CA ILE A 107 -10.19 3.99 4.95
C ILE A 107 -9.72 5.44 5.00
N LYS A 108 -10.10 6.25 4.01
CA LYS A 108 -9.69 7.65 3.94
C LYS A 108 -10.17 8.47 5.13
N GLY A 109 -11.43 8.31 5.52
CA GLY A 109 -12.01 9.00 6.67
C GLY A 109 -11.28 8.70 7.96
N HIS A 110 -10.95 7.43 8.21
CA HIS A 110 -10.20 7.03 9.40
C HIS A 110 -8.85 7.75 9.50
N TYR A 111 -8.04 7.71 8.46
CA TYR A 111 -6.70 8.30 8.50
C TYR A 111 -6.74 9.84 8.52
N TYR A 112 -7.38 10.44 7.54
CA TYR A 112 -7.35 11.89 7.37
C TYR A 112 -8.11 12.65 8.46
N ALA A 113 -9.19 12.10 9.00
CA ALA A 113 -10.00 12.78 10.00
C ALA A 113 -9.53 12.56 11.45
N SER A 114 -8.81 11.45 11.74
CA SER A 114 -8.43 11.11 13.12
C SER A 114 -7.00 11.48 13.50
N HIS A 115 -6.05 11.54 12.56
CA HIS A 115 -4.66 11.86 12.83
C HIS A 115 -4.42 13.38 12.84
N ARG A 116 -4.92 14.06 13.85
CA ARG A 116 -4.91 15.53 13.94
C ARG A 116 -3.51 16.14 14.01
N THR A 117 -2.51 15.44 14.48
CA THR A 117 -1.12 15.90 14.48
C THR A 117 -0.51 15.93 13.08
N ILE A 118 -0.99 15.07 12.18
CA ILE A 118 -0.53 14.99 10.79
C ILE A 118 -1.41 15.86 9.87
N ASN A 119 -2.73 15.81 10.09
CA ASN A 119 -3.74 16.54 9.31
C ASN A 119 -4.63 17.36 10.25
N PRO A 120 -4.18 18.52 10.74
CA PRO A 120 -4.91 19.32 11.75
C PRO A 120 -6.30 19.75 11.30
N THR A 121 -6.49 20.01 10.00
CA THR A 121 -7.79 20.45 9.46
C THR A 121 -8.82 19.35 9.41
N GLY A 122 -8.40 18.07 9.40
CA GLY A 122 -9.26 16.91 9.23
C GLY A 122 -9.86 16.78 7.83
N ILE A 123 -9.38 17.54 6.86
CA ILE A 123 -9.85 17.46 5.47
C ILE A 123 -9.44 16.12 4.88
N VAL A 124 -10.42 15.39 4.34
CA VAL A 124 -10.21 14.13 3.63
C VAL A 124 -9.89 14.43 2.17
N SER A 125 -8.79 13.88 1.67
CA SER A 125 -8.36 14.09 0.27
C SER A 125 -9.40 13.57 -0.73
N VAL A 126 -9.58 14.25 -1.85
CA VAL A 126 -10.51 13.83 -2.92
C VAL A 126 -9.94 12.64 -3.70
N GLY A 127 -8.71 12.76 -4.20
CA GLY A 127 -8.03 11.74 -4.98
C GLY A 127 -7.25 10.71 -4.13
N PRO A 128 -6.51 9.82 -4.77
CA PRO A 128 -6.54 9.59 -6.22
C PRO A 128 -7.78 8.82 -6.70
N ASP A 129 -8.02 8.84 -8.02
CA ASP A 129 -8.99 7.93 -8.66
C ASP A 129 -8.27 6.59 -8.93
N LEU A 130 -8.75 5.51 -8.32
CA LEU A 130 -8.10 4.20 -8.34
C LEU A 130 -9.06 3.18 -8.94
N ASP A 131 -8.63 2.49 -10.00
CA ASP A 131 -9.36 1.40 -10.63
C ASP A 131 -8.80 0.04 -10.21
N PHE A 132 -9.37 -0.54 -9.16
CA PHE A 132 -8.99 -1.87 -8.68
C PHE A 132 -9.61 -3.01 -9.50
N ASP A 133 -10.58 -2.72 -10.37
CA ASP A 133 -11.22 -3.68 -11.26
C ASP A 133 -10.50 -3.81 -12.60
N ALA A 134 -9.53 -2.96 -12.87
CA ALA A 134 -8.68 -3.07 -14.06
C ALA A 134 -7.99 -4.44 -14.13
N PRO A 135 -7.74 -4.99 -15.32
CA PRO A 135 -7.08 -6.29 -15.49
C PRO A 135 -5.76 -6.37 -14.70
N HIS A 136 -5.57 -7.43 -13.93
CA HIS A 136 -4.36 -7.60 -13.12
C HIS A 136 -3.16 -8.11 -13.92
N GLY A 137 -3.37 -8.74 -15.10
CA GLY A 137 -2.30 -9.16 -16.01
C GLY A 137 -1.43 -10.34 -15.53
N ARG A 138 -1.85 -11.07 -14.47
CA ARG A 138 -1.04 -12.10 -13.81
C ARG A 138 -1.50 -13.54 -14.06
N GLY A 139 -2.34 -13.77 -15.06
CA GLY A 139 -2.90 -15.09 -15.33
C GLY A 139 -1.89 -16.13 -15.80
N ASN A 140 -0.69 -15.71 -16.23
CA ASN A 140 0.36 -16.59 -16.78
C ASN A 140 1.52 -16.84 -15.77
N LEU A 141 1.38 -16.43 -14.52
CA LEU A 141 2.35 -16.67 -13.45
C LEU A 141 1.97 -17.87 -12.60
#